data_a6390eb8df713a3f26810de40ff36930
#
_entry.id   a6390eb8df713a3f26810de40ff36930
#
_cell.length_a   1.000
_cell.length_b   1.000
_cell.length_c   1.000
_cell.angle_alpha   90.00
_cell.angle_beta   90.00
_cell.angle_gamma   90.00
#
_symmetry.space_group_name_H-M   'P 1'
#
loop_
_entity.id
_entity.type
_entity.pdbx_description
1 polymer ?
#
loop_
_entity_poly.entity_id
_entity_poly.type
_entity_poly.pdbx_seq_one_letter_code
_entity_poly.pdbx_strand_id
1 'polypeptide(L)'
;LMRISLQRGNIVYLLLSGLVYFFAVYIAPLILPRTLSVGSRITTIVIIALLATFIMIAYATKVKNDIDRKDRKHSFLVIFAIGLIGFISMMILQAVINAFLQYLSQFLHFQPNSQNTENVVKIVNSYPIFILYVVVLGPIMEELFFRKAVFGYFYDILIGSKEWIRFFVPALLTGILFAIPHDGFSPLMLIYIAMSFVFSYLYKVTNRIVTPMIAHISMNGLVMFIQVMMHGSGM
;
A
#
# COMPACT_ATOMS: atom_id res chain seq x y z
N LEU A 1 13.46 -31.48 0.71
CA LEU A 1 12.02 -31.51 0.99
C LEU A 1 11.66 -30.23 1.76
N MET A 2 10.93 -29.34 1.09
CA MET A 2 10.44 -28.08 1.65
C MET A 2 9.38 -28.40 2.72
N ARG A 3 9.68 -28.16 4.00
CA ARG A 3 8.68 -28.26 5.06
C ARG A 3 7.81 -27.00 5.01
N ILE A 4 6.65 -27.10 4.41
CA ILE A 4 5.61 -26.05 4.45
C ILE A 4 4.95 -26.17 5.83
N SER A 5 5.39 -25.36 6.79
CA SER A 5 4.69 -25.24 8.07
C SER A 5 3.62 -24.15 7.96
N LEU A 6 2.42 -24.52 7.58
CA LEU A 6 1.25 -23.67 7.63
C LEU A 6 0.97 -23.32 9.10
N GLN A 7 1.39 -22.17 9.55
CA GLN A 7 0.98 -21.63 10.86
C GLN A 7 -0.48 -21.18 10.73
N ARG A 8 -1.40 -21.93 11.33
CA ARG A 8 -2.86 -21.66 11.25
C ARG A 8 -3.24 -20.21 11.55
N GLY A 9 -2.55 -19.56 12.49
CA GLY A 9 -2.81 -18.17 12.83
C GLY A 9 -2.52 -17.16 11.71
N ASN A 10 -1.54 -17.41 10.85
CA ASN A 10 -1.17 -16.50 9.78
C ASN A 10 -2.15 -16.56 8.59
N ILE A 11 -2.71 -17.74 8.28
CA ILE A 11 -3.73 -17.84 7.24
C ILE A 11 -5.05 -17.18 7.66
N VAL A 12 -5.44 -17.31 8.93
CA VAL A 12 -6.62 -16.64 9.46
C VAL A 12 -6.45 -15.12 9.40
N TYR A 13 -5.26 -14.63 9.76
CA TYR A 13 -4.95 -13.20 9.66
C TYR A 13 -5.01 -12.71 8.21
N LEU A 14 -4.46 -13.49 7.26
CA LEU A 14 -4.51 -13.17 5.82
C LEU A 14 -5.96 -13.07 5.34
N LEU A 15 -6.80 -14.05 5.66
CA LEU A 15 -8.19 -14.08 5.23
C LEU A 15 -9.03 -12.96 5.86
N LEU A 16 -8.89 -12.73 7.17
CA LEU A 16 -9.65 -11.69 7.88
C LEU A 16 -9.20 -10.28 7.48
N SER A 17 -7.90 -10.02 7.37
CA SER A 17 -7.41 -8.73 6.91
C SER A 17 -7.81 -8.45 5.46
N GLY A 18 -7.78 -9.49 4.60
CA GLY A 18 -8.30 -9.41 3.23
C GLY A 18 -9.78 -9.08 3.19
N LEU A 19 -10.60 -9.78 3.98
CA LEU A 19 -12.04 -9.54 4.05
C LEU A 19 -12.36 -8.10 4.48
N VAL A 20 -11.70 -7.61 5.53
CA VAL A 20 -11.90 -6.23 6.02
C VAL A 20 -11.43 -5.21 4.98
N TYR A 21 -10.24 -5.43 4.38
CA TYR A 21 -9.69 -4.55 3.36
C TYR A 21 -10.59 -4.47 2.13
N PHE A 22 -10.93 -5.61 1.53
CA PHE A 22 -11.77 -5.64 0.33
C PHE A 22 -13.18 -5.13 0.58
N PHE A 23 -13.74 -5.39 1.76
CA PHE A 23 -15.02 -4.80 2.13
C PHE A 23 -14.95 -3.28 2.16
N ALA A 24 -13.98 -2.72 2.89
CA ALA A 24 -13.88 -1.27 3.09
C ALA A 24 -13.57 -0.52 1.78
N VAL A 25 -12.69 -1.09 0.94
CA VAL A 25 -12.17 -0.40 -0.25
C VAL A 25 -13.09 -0.59 -1.47
N TYR A 26 -13.68 -1.78 -1.64
CA TYR A 26 -14.42 -2.10 -2.87
C TYR A 26 -15.92 -2.32 -2.64
N ILE A 27 -16.30 -3.10 -1.61
CA ILE A 27 -17.70 -3.47 -1.43
C ILE A 27 -18.51 -2.30 -0.85
N ALA A 28 -18.02 -1.66 0.21
CA ALA A 28 -18.71 -0.57 0.87
C ALA A 28 -19.08 0.59 -0.07
N PRO A 29 -18.17 1.10 -0.94
CA PRO A 29 -18.52 2.14 -1.91
C PRO A 29 -19.62 1.72 -2.90
N LEU A 30 -19.70 0.43 -3.25
CA LEU A 30 -20.68 -0.09 -4.21
C LEU A 30 -22.08 -0.23 -3.61
N ILE A 31 -22.17 -0.60 -2.33
CA ILE A 31 -23.47 -0.87 -1.66
C ILE A 31 -24.10 0.38 -1.04
N LEU A 32 -23.36 1.49 -0.95
CA LEU A 32 -23.91 2.75 -0.41
C LEU A 32 -25.09 3.23 -1.27
N PRO A 33 -26.22 3.60 -0.63
CA PRO A 33 -27.44 4.03 -1.34
C PRO A 33 -27.14 5.20 -2.29
N ARG A 34 -27.66 5.10 -3.52
CA ARG A 34 -27.53 6.18 -4.52
C ARG A 34 -28.37 7.43 -4.16
N THR A 35 -29.31 7.29 -3.22
CA THR A 35 -30.11 8.39 -2.68
C THR A 35 -29.31 9.35 -1.80
N LEU A 36 -28.16 8.91 -1.26
CA LEU A 36 -27.26 9.79 -0.51
C LEU A 36 -26.55 10.76 -1.44
N SER A 37 -26.33 11.99 -0.97
CA SER A 37 -25.49 12.96 -1.67
C SER A 37 -24.06 12.40 -1.84
N VAL A 38 -23.36 12.85 -2.87
CA VAL A 38 -21.97 12.42 -3.11
C VAL A 38 -21.09 12.71 -1.91
N GLY A 39 -21.23 13.91 -1.30
CA GLY A 39 -20.49 14.28 -0.08
C GLY A 39 -20.77 13.33 1.09
N SER A 40 -22.03 12.95 1.32
CA SER A 40 -22.40 11.99 2.37
C SER A 40 -21.79 10.61 2.10
N ARG A 41 -21.78 10.16 0.84
CA ARG A 41 -21.17 8.88 0.47
C ARG A 41 -19.65 8.90 0.71
N ILE A 42 -18.96 9.97 0.32
CA ILE A 42 -17.51 10.14 0.56
C ILE A 42 -17.22 10.15 2.07
N THR A 43 -17.97 10.91 2.85
CA THR A 43 -17.80 10.93 4.31
C THR A 43 -18.01 9.55 4.92
N THR A 44 -19.04 8.82 4.49
CA THR A 44 -19.30 7.44 4.94
C THR A 44 -18.16 6.50 4.59
N ILE A 45 -17.59 6.60 3.39
CA ILE A 45 -16.41 5.81 2.97
C ILE A 45 -15.22 6.08 3.90
N VAL A 46 -14.97 7.35 4.24
CA VAL A 46 -13.88 7.72 5.17
C VAL A 46 -14.12 7.13 6.57
N ILE A 47 -15.36 7.17 7.06
CA ILE A 47 -15.70 6.57 8.36
C ILE A 47 -15.52 5.05 8.34
N ILE A 48 -15.98 4.37 7.29
CA ILE A 48 -15.80 2.92 7.12
C ILE A 48 -14.31 2.56 7.07
N ALA A 49 -13.51 3.32 6.32
CA ALA A 49 -12.07 3.12 6.25
C ALA A 49 -11.39 3.33 7.61
N LEU A 50 -11.82 4.32 8.39
CA LEU A 50 -11.32 4.55 9.75
C LEU A 50 -11.60 3.34 10.65
N LEU A 51 -12.84 2.84 10.65
CA LEU A 51 -13.22 1.65 11.43
C LEU A 51 -12.45 0.41 10.97
N ALA A 52 -12.33 0.19 9.66
CA ALA A 52 -11.55 -0.90 9.09
C ALA A 52 -10.07 -0.84 9.51
N THR A 53 -9.48 0.36 9.47
CA THR A 53 -8.10 0.59 9.93
C THR A 53 -7.93 0.19 11.40
N PHE A 54 -8.83 0.60 12.29
CA PHE A 54 -8.79 0.19 13.70
C PHE A 54 -8.90 -1.32 13.89
N ILE A 55 -9.83 -1.97 13.18
CA ILE A 55 -9.99 -3.43 13.23
C ILE A 55 -8.70 -4.12 12.76
N MET A 56 -8.13 -3.69 11.63
CA MET A 56 -6.91 -4.27 11.08
C MET A 56 -5.72 -4.08 12.02
N ILE A 57 -5.54 -2.91 12.63
CA ILE A 57 -4.48 -2.65 13.63
C ILE A 57 -4.67 -3.56 14.84
N ALA A 58 -5.87 -3.64 15.40
CA ALA A 58 -6.16 -4.47 16.57
C ALA A 58 -5.86 -5.96 16.31
N TYR A 59 -6.13 -6.44 15.09
CA TYR A 59 -5.79 -7.79 14.67
C TYR A 59 -4.28 -7.97 14.43
N ALA A 60 -3.64 -7.00 13.79
CA ALA A 60 -2.22 -7.01 13.47
C ALA A 60 -1.33 -7.11 14.71
N THR A 61 -1.76 -6.54 15.84
CA THR A 61 -1.01 -6.61 17.12
C THR A 61 -1.00 -8.01 17.72
N LYS A 62 -2.00 -8.83 17.40
CA LYS A 62 -2.17 -10.19 17.97
C LYS A 62 -1.45 -11.29 17.17
N VAL A 63 -1.08 -10.99 15.91
CA VAL A 63 -0.47 -11.98 15.02
C VAL A 63 0.94 -11.57 14.64
N LYS A 64 1.89 -12.49 14.82
CA LYS A 64 3.31 -12.29 14.48
C LYS A 64 3.75 -13.31 13.44
N ASN A 65 4.21 -12.85 12.28
CA ASN A 65 4.94 -13.64 11.29
C ASN A 65 6.43 -13.74 11.66
N ASP A 66 7.23 -14.47 10.87
CA ASP A 66 8.67 -14.65 11.12
C ASP A 66 9.46 -13.34 11.13
N ILE A 67 9.02 -12.34 10.37
CA ILE A 67 9.62 -10.99 10.35
C ILE A 67 9.39 -10.29 11.70
N ASP A 68 8.14 -10.26 12.18
CA ASP A 68 7.78 -9.61 13.45
C ASP A 68 8.48 -10.26 14.65
N ARG A 69 8.73 -11.57 14.59
CA ARG A 69 9.36 -12.34 15.68
C ARG A 69 10.84 -12.02 15.87
N LYS A 70 11.52 -11.54 14.82
CA LYS A 70 12.94 -11.16 14.87
C LYS A 70 13.19 -9.89 15.67
N ASP A 71 12.16 -9.16 15.98
CA ASP A 71 12.02 -7.97 16.85
C ASP A 71 13.36 -7.27 17.20
N ARG A 72 13.94 -6.61 16.21
CA ARG A 72 15.07 -5.70 16.46
C ARG A 72 14.50 -4.50 17.21
N LYS A 73 15.00 -4.27 18.42
CA LYS A 73 14.61 -3.14 19.28
C LYS A 73 15.19 -1.83 18.73
N HIS A 74 14.62 -1.34 17.63
CA HIS A 74 14.93 0.00 17.13
C HIS A 74 14.11 1.03 17.92
N SER A 75 14.72 2.17 18.25
CA SER A 75 13.97 3.31 18.80
C SER A 75 13.01 3.84 17.73
N PHE A 76 11.93 4.50 18.16
CA PHE A 76 10.96 5.10 17.23
C PHE A 76 11.64 6.10 16.28
N LEU A 77 12.62 6.88 16.76
CA LEU A 77 13.38 7.82 15.94
C LEU A 77 14.13 7.13 14.80
N VAL A 78 14.74 5.97 15.06
CA VAL A 78 15.42 5.17 14.01
C VAL A 78 14.42 4.62 13.00
N ILE A 79 13.26 4.10 13.45
CA ILE A 79 12.19 3.62 12.59
C ILE A 79 11.68 4.74 11.69
N PHE A 80 11.45 5.92 12.28
CA PHE A 80 10.99 7.10 11.55
C PHE A 80 12.02 7.56 10.51
N ALA A 81 13.30 7.65 10.89
CA ALA A 81 14.38 8.04 9.97
C ALA A 81 14.52 7.05 8.80
N ILE A 82 14.47 5.73 9.08
CA ILE A 82 14.50 4.71 8.03
C ILE A 82 13.27 4.81 7.11
N GLY A 83 12.10 5.09 7.68
CA GLY A 83 10.87 5.33 6.91
C GLY A 83 11.00 6.53 5.96
N LEU A 84 11.58 7.64 6.43
CA LEU A 84 11.85 8.82 5.59
C LEU A 84 12.90 8.55 4.50
N ILE A 85 13.95 7.80 4.82
CA ILE A 85 14.93 7.36 3.80
C ILE A 85 14.23 6.49 2.73
N GLY A 86 13.37 5.58 3.15
CA GLY A 86 12.55 4.77 2.25
C GLY A 86 11.63 5.61 1.37
N PHE A 87 10.99 6.63 1.93
CA PHE A 87 10.19 7.60 1.18
C PHE A 87 11.04 8.32 0.11
N ILE A 88 12.19 8.89 0.47
CA ILE A 88 13.07 9.57 -0.48
C ILE A 88 13.54 8.61 -1.58
N SER A 89 13.96 7.40 -1.20
CA SER A 89 14.37 6.36 -2.15
C SER A 89 13.26 6.02 -3.12
N MET A 90 12.01 5.92 -2.64
CA MET A 90 10.85 5.63 -3.47
C MET A 90 10.52 6.78 -4.41
N MET A 91 10.62 8.04 -3.96
CA MET A 91 10.39 9.21 -4.83
C MET A 91 11.40 9.27 -5.98
N ILE A 92 12.67 8.99 -5.70
CA ILE A 92 13.71 8.93 -6.75
C ILE A 92 13.41 7.79 -7.73
N LEU A 93 13.11 6.59 -7.21
CA LEU A 93 12.81 5.43 -8.04
C LEU A 93 11.57 5.67 -8.91
N GLN A 94 10.52 6.25 -8.35
CA GLN A 94 9.31 6.60 -9.09
C GLN A 94 9.58 7.64 -10.19
N ALA A 95 10.41 8.65 -9.94
CA ALA A 95 10.80 9.62 -10.95
C ALA A 95 11.55 8.96 -12.12
N VAL A 96 12.46 8.04 -11.83
CA VAL A 96 13.20 7.27 -12.86
C VAL A 96 12.26 6.37 -13.66
N ILE A 97 11.37 5.65 -12.98
CA ILE A 97 10.40 4.78 -13.66
C ILE A 97 9.44 5.60 -14.51
N ASN A 98 8.93 6.73 -14.01
CA ASN A 98 8.05 7.61 -14.78
C ASN A 98 8.74 8.16 -16.05
N ALA A 99 10.00 8.61 -15.94
CA ALA A 99 10.75 9.05 -17.09
C ALA A 99 10.92 7.92 -18.13
N PHE A 100 11.22 6.71 -17.68
CA PHE A 100 11.31 5.52 -18.53
C PHE A 100 9.96 5.18 -19.19
N LEU A 101 8.86 5.21 -18.44
CA LEU A 101 7.52 4.95 -18.98
C LEU A 101 7.08 6.02 -19.99
N GLN A 102 7.39 7.29 -19.74
CA GLN A 102 7.15 8.36 -20.71
C GLN A 102 7.95 8.16 -22.00
N TYR A 103 9.20 7.73 -21.91
CA TYR A 103 10.00 7.37 -23.09
C TYR A 103 9.37 6.18 -23.84
N LEU A 104 9.00 5.11 -23.14
CA LEU A 104 8.37 3.92 -23.75
C LEU A 104 7.02 4.24 -24.37
N SER A 105 6.24 5.15 -23.82
CA SER A 105 4.90 5.49 -24.32
C SER A 105 4.94 6.05 -25.75
N GLN A 106 6.06 6.66 -26.16
CA GLN A 106 6.25 7.15 -27.52
C GLN A 106 6.29 6.02 -28.57
N PHE A 107 6.70 4.83 -28.17
CA PHE A 107 6.82 3.66 -29.04
C PHE A 107 5.65 2.68 -28.89
N LEU A 108 5.12 2.55 -27.67
CA LEU A 108 4.10 1.54 -27.34
C LEU A 108 2.68 2.11 -27.27
N HIS A 109 2.51 3.40 -27.54
CA HIS A 109 1.20 4.09 -27.64
C HIS A 109 0.26 3.85 -26.44
N PHE A 110 0.78 3.84 -25.20
CA PHE A 110 -0.04 3.81 -23.99
C PHE A 110 -0.01 5.18 -23.26
N GLN A 111 -1.01 5.41 -22.39
CA GLN A 111 -1.07 6.62 -21.56
C GLN A 111 -0.12 6.45 -20.37
N PRO A 112 0.91 7.33 -20.21
CA PRO A 112 1.87 7.22 -19.12
C PRO A 112 1.38 7.84 -17.80
N ASN A 113 0.21 8.47 -17.79
CA ASN A 113 -0.36 9.10 -16.60
C ASN A 113 -1.32 8.15 -15.88
N SER A 114 -1.25 8.10 -14.55
CA SER A 114 -2.13 7.28 -13.74
C SER A 114 -3.54 7.86 -13.67
N GLN A 115 -4.51 7.13 -14.24
CA GLN A 115 -5.94 7.45 -14.14
C GLN A 115 -6.43 7.37 -12.69
N ASN A 116 -5.88 6.45 -11.90
CA ASN A 116 -6.18 6.37 -10.47
C ASN A 116 -5.82 7.67 -9.77
N THR A 117 -4.62 8.20 -9.98
CA THR A 117 -4.18 9.46 -9.37
C THR A 117 -5.06 10.64 -9.80
N GLU A 118 -5.38 10.76 -11.08
CA GLU A 118 -6.26 11.82 -11.58
C GLU A 118 -7.65 11.78 -10.94
N ASN A 119 -8.26 10.59 -10.84
CA ASN A 119 -9.57 10.42 -10.21
C ASN A 119 -9.55 10.77 -8.73
N VAL A 120 -8.52 10.34 -8.02
CA VAL A 120 -8.33 10.66 -6.59
C VAL A 120 -8.19 12.16 -6.38
N VAL A 121 -7.39 12.86 -7.19
CA VAL A 121 -7.21 14.32 -7.12
C VAL A 121 -8.54 15.05 -7.35
N LYS A 122 -9.35 14.64 -8.34
CA LYS A 122 -10.69 15.20 -8.57
C LYS A 122 -11.59 15.06 -7.35
N ILE A 123 -11.57 13.89 -6.69
CA ILE A 123 -12.36 13.65 -5.48
C ILE A 123 -11.86 14.51 -4.32
N VAL A 124 -10.55 14.60 -4.09
CA VAL A 124 -9.97 15.41 -3.01
C VAL A 124 -10.29 16.90 -3.20
N ASN A 125 -10.20 17.42 -4.43
CA ASN A 125 -10.53 18.82 -4.71
C ASN A 125 -12.02 19.13 -4.48
N SER A 126 -12.92 18.17 -4.76
CA SER A 126 -14.36 18.35 -4.54
C SER A 126 -14.76 18.09 -3.08
N TYR A 127 -14.07 17.17 -2.41
CA TYR A 127 -14.37 16.68 -1.06
C TYR A 127 -13.08 16.52 -0.24
N PRO A 128 -12.53 17.61 0.34
CA PRO A 128 -11.21 17.60 1.01
C PRO A 128 -11.06 16.58 2.14
N ILE A 129 -12.16 16.16 2.79
CA ILE A 129 -12.12 15.12 3.82
C ILE A 129 -11.54 13.78 3.28
N PHE A 130 -11.64 13.55 1.96
CA PHE A 130 -11.11 12.35 1.32
C PHE A 130 -9.58 12.26 1.37
N ILE A 131 -8.88 13.38 1.64
CA ILE A 131 -7.42 13.39 1.81
C ILE A 131 -6.98 12.49 2.98
N LEU A 132 -7.80 12.41 4.05
CA LEU A 132 -7.54 11.51 5.17
C LEU A 132 -7.50 10.05 4.72
N TYR A 133 -8.42 9.66 3.83
CA TYR A 133 -8.43 8.31 3.25
C TYR A 133 -7.17 8.08 2.41
N VAL A 134 -6.87 8.97 1.47
CA VAL A 134 -5.80 8.78 0.49
C VAL A 134 -4.42 8.82 1.10
N VAL A 135 -4.20 9.73 2.07
CA VAL A 135 -2.86 9.97 2.63
C VAL A 135 -2.58 9.09 3.83
N VAL A 136 -3.59 8.73 4.63
CA VAL A 136 -3.36 8.07 5.92
C VAL A 136 -4.03 6.69 5.98
N LEU A 137 -5.35 6.62 5.83
CA LEU A 137 -6.09 5.38 6.10
C LEU A 137 -5.82 4.31 5.05
N GLY A 138 -5.82 4.68 3.76
CA GLY A 138 -5.48 3.79 2.65
C GLY A 138 -4.10 3.18 2.82
N PRO A 139 -3.02 3.97 2.90
CA PRO A 139 -1.67 3.48 3.15
C PRO A 139 -1.54 2.54 4.35
N ILE A 140 -2.18 2.86 5.50
CA ILE A 140 -2.13 1.98 6.67
C ILE A 140 -2.80 0.63 6.38
N MET A 141 -4.01 0.64 5.82
CA MET A 141 -4.73 -0.60 5.47
C MET A 141 -3.96 -1.42 4.44
N GLU A 142 -3.39 -0.77 3.44
CA GLU A 142 -2.60 -1.42 2.39
C GLU A 142 -1.32 -2.05 2.94
N GLU A 143 -0.58 -1.38 3.81
CA GLU A 143 0.60 -1.98 4.43
C GLU A 143 0.24 -3.15 5.37
N LEU A 144 -0.87 -3.06 6.11
CA LEU A 144 -1.36 -4.15 6.95
C LEU A 144 -1.80 -5.36 6.10
N PHE A 145 -2.44 -5.14 4.96
CA PHE A 145 -2.87 -6.22 4.09
C PHE A 145 -1.71 -6.75 3.23
N PHE A 146 -1.12 -5.91 2.39
CA PHE A 146 -0.14 -6.39 1.41
C PHE A 146 1.20 -6.78 2.05
N ARG A 147 1.71 -6.04 3.04
CA ARG A 147 3.04 -6.32 3.62
C ARG A 147 2.96 -7.24 4.82
N LYS A 148 2.08 -6.94 5.79
CA LYS A 148 2.03 -7.79 6.98
C LYS A 148 1.29 -9.10 6.72
N ALA A 149 0.12 -9.08 6.03
CA ALA A 149 -0.65 -10.29 5.79
C ALA A 149 -0.13 -11.08 4.58
N VAL A 150 -0.14 -10.51 3.36
CA VAL A 150 0.21 -11.26 2.14
C VAL A 150 1.70 -11.57 2.10
N PHE A 151 2.57 -10.55 2.08
CA PHE A 151 4.01 -10.76 2.02
C PHE A 151 4.51 -11.58 3.21
N GLY A 152 4.08 -11.26 4.44
CA GLY A 152 4.47 -11.97 5.64
C GLY A 152 4.06 -13.44 5.61
N TYR A 153 2.87 -13.76 5.13
CA TYR A 153 2.39 -15.13 4.98
C TYR A 153 3.23 -15.95 4.00
N PHE A 154 3.47 -15.41 2.80
CA PHE A 154 4.29 -16.12 1.80
C PHE A 154 5.77 -16.19 2.20
N TYR A 155 6.29 -15.17 2.90
CA TYR A 155 7.63 -15.22 3.48
C TYR A 155 7.77 -16.35 4.51
N ASP A 156 6.72 -16.61 5.31
CA ASP A 156 6.68 -17.70 6.28
C ASP A 156 6.57 -19.08 5.59
N ILE A 157 5.76 -19.22 4.54
CA ILE A 157 5.63 -20.47 3.79
C ILE A 157 6.97 -20.91 3.19
N LEU A 158 7.77 -19.96 2.74
CA LEU A 158 9.06 -20.22 2.10
C LEU A 158 10.22 -20.42 3.11
N ILE A 159 9.92 -20.65 4.39
CA ILE A 159 10.92 -21.03 5.41
C ILE A 159 11.69 -22.28 4.92
N GLY A 160 13.03 -22.21 4.98
CA GLY A 160 13.92 -23.25 4.44
C GLY A 160 14.39 -23.05 3.00
N SER A 161 13.80 -22.09 2.28
CA SER A 161 14.33 -21.63 0.98
C SER A 161 15.47 -20.64 1.18
N LYS A 162 16.25 -20.40 0.10
CA LYS A 162 17.28 -19.35 0.09
C LYS A 162 16.63 -17.99 0.40
N GLU A 163 17.31 -17.13 1.15
CA GLU A 163 16.76 -15.86 1.64
C GLU A 163 16.30 -14.92 0.52
N TRP A 164 17.00 -14.93 -0.62
CA TRP A 164 16.57 -14.13 -1.78
C TRP A 164 15.23 -14.62 -2.35
N ILE A 165 14.97 -15.95 -2.39
CA ILE A 165 13.69 -16.51 -2.85
C ILE A 165 12.57 -16.10 -1.89
N ARG A 166 12.84 -16.24 -0.57
CA ARG A 166 11.91 -15.84 0.49
C ARG A 166 11.51 -14.36 0.41
N PHE A 167 12.39 -13.52 -0.11
CA PHE A 167 12.12 -12.10 -0.27
C PHE A 167 11.49 -11.77 -1.63
N PHE A 168 12.18 -12.14 -2.73
CA PHE A 168 11.78 -11.70 -4.07
C PHE A 168 10.45 -12.26 -4.53
N VAL A 169 10.17 -13.55 -4.25
CA VAL A 169 8.92 -14.17 -4.69
C VAL A 169 7.69 -13.55 -4.02
N PRO A 170 7.62 -13.41 -2.69
CA PRO A 170 6.49 -12.75 -2.06
C PRO A 170 6.40 -11.25 -2.39
N ALA A 171 7.54 -10.54 -2.53
CA ALA A 171 7.54 -9.12 -2.87
C ALA A 171 6.99 -8.90 -4.29
N LEU A 172 7.35 -9.74 -5.26
CA LEU A 172 6.83 -9.68 -6.62
C LEU A 172 5.33 -10.00 -6.65
N LEU A 173 4.92 -11.11 -6.02
CA LEU A 173 3.50 -11.49 -5.93
C LEU A 173 2.67 -10.36 -5.31
N THR A 174 3.14 -9.81 -4.20
CA THR A 174 2.46 -8.72 -3.51
C THR A 174 2.44 -7.46 -4.36
N GLY A 175 3.50 -7.18 -5.12
CA GLY A 175 3.59 -6.05 -6.03
C GLY A 175 2.59 -6.13 -7.18
N ILE A 176 2.44 -7.31 -7.78
CA ILE A 176 1.44 -7.54 -8.82
C ILE A 176 0.02 -7.36 -8.26
N LEU A 177 -0.28 -7.98 -7.11
CA LEU A 177 -1.58 -7.85 -6.46
C LEU A 177 -1.88 -6.41 -6.04
N PHE A 178 -0.86 -5.64 -5.64
CA PHE A 178 -0.99 -4.24 -5.28
C PHE A 178 -1.20 -3.33 -6.51
N ALA A 179 -0.61 -3.66 -7.64
CA ALA A 179 -0.69 -2.87 -8.86
C ALA A 179 -2.06 -2.93 -9.54
N ILE A 180 -2.69 -4.12 -9.57
CA ILE A 180 -3.95 -4.37 -10.28
C ILE A 180 -5.06 -3.36 -9.94
N PRO A 181 -5.34 -3.07 -8.66
CA PRO A 181 -6.42 -2.15 -8.30
C PRO A 181 -6.13 -0.68 -8.60
N HIS A 182 -4.89 -0.31 -8.88
CA HIS A 182 -4.51 1.09 -9.12
C HIS A 182 -4.70 1.48 -10.59
N ASP A 183 -3.93 0.89 -11.49
CA ASP A 183 -3.96 1.22 -12.93
C ASP A 183 -4.10 -0.03 -13.81
N GLY A 184 -4.63 -1.12 -13.25
CA GLY A 184 -4.90 -2.37 -13.97
C GLY A 184 -3.65 -3.04 -14.52
N PHE A 185 -3.84 -3.85 -15.58
CA PHE A 185 -2.74 -4.47 -16.31
C PHE A 185 -2.18 -3.49 -17.35
N SER A 186 -1.38 -2.54 -16.90
CA SER A 186 -0.73 -1.53 -17.73
C SER A 186 0.77 -1.47 -17.43
N PRO A 187 1.59 -0.82 -18.28
CA PRO A 187 3.01 -0.58 -17.95
C PRO A 187 3.24 0.18 -16.64
N LEU A 188 2.24 0.93 -16.16
CA LEU A 188 2.27 1.63 -14.86
C LEU A 188 2.37 0.68 -13.67
N MET A 189 2.02 -0.62 -13.84
CA MET A 189 2.27 -1.65 -12.82
C MET A 189 3.72 -1.65 -12.31
N LEU A 190 4.68 -1.25 -13.13
CA LEU A 190 6.09 -1.23 -12.76
C LEU A 190 6.34 -0.33 -11.54
N ILE A 191 5.63 0.80 -11.43
CA ILE A 191 5.72 1.72 -10.29
C ILE A 191 5.28 1.00 -9.01
N TYR A 192 4.11 0.35 -9.03
CA TYR A 192 3.53 -0.32 -7.86
C TYR A 192 4.31 -1.56 -7.45
N ILE A 193 4.86 -2.30 -8.42
CA ILE A 193 5.77 -3.42 -8.16
C ILE A 193 7.04 -2.91 -7.46
N ALA A 194 7.65 -1.83 -7.97
CA ALA A 194 8.81 -1.21 -7.34
C ALA A 194 8.51 -0.72 -5.91
N MET A 195 7.35 -0.07 -5.70
CA MET A 195 6.87 0.29 -4.35
C MET A 195 6.79 -0.92 -3.43
N SER A 196 6.23 -2.02 -3.94
CA SER A 196 6.10 -3.25 -3.15
C SER A 196 7.45 -3.80 -2.71
N PHE A 197 8.46 -3.78 -3.58
CA PHE A 197 9.82 -4.19 -3.22
C PHE A 197 10.43 -3.30 -2.14
N VAL A 198 10.32 -1.98 -2.29
CA VAL A 198 10.85 -1.02 -1.30
C VAL A 198 10.15 -1.20 0.04
N PHE A 199 8.82 -1.22 0.08
CA PHE A 199 8.06 -1.32 1.32
C PHE A 199 8.23 -2.68 2.02
N SER A 200 8.28 -3.77 1.25
CA SER A 200 8.58 -5.10 1.79
C SER A 200 10.01 -5.17 2.35
N TYR A 201 10.98 -4.50 1.71
CA TYR A 201 12.35 -4.41 2.21
C TYR A 201 12.42 -3.63 3.51
N LEU A 202 11.76 -2.46 3.61
CA LEU A 202 11.67 -1.67 4.83
C LEU A 202 11.08 -2.47 5.98
N TYR A 203 9.98 -3.19 5.74
CA TYR A 203 9.37 -4.07 6.73
C TYR A 203 10.34 -5.16 7.21
N LYS A 204 11.00 -5.84 6.26
CA LYS A 204 11.93 -6.93 6.57
C LYS A 204 13.16 -6.47 7.35
N VAL A 205 13.76 -5.33 7.00
CA VAL A 205 15.02 -4.90 7.64
C VAL A 205 14.80 -4.29 9.02
N THR A 206 13.65 -3.65 9.24
CA THR A 206 13.32 -3.03 10.53
C THR A 206 12.52 -3.95 11.46
N ASN A 207 11.93 -5.02 10.93
CA ASN A 207 10.97 -5.90 11.61
C ASN A 207 9.75 -5.13 12.18
N ARG A 208 9.42 -3.98 11.58
CA ARG A 208 8.34 -3.09 12.00
C ARG A 208 7.50 -2.65 10.80
N ILE A 209 6.22 -3.01 10.84
CA ILE A 209 5.27 -2.61 9.78
C ILE A 209 5.05 -1.08 9.73
N VAL A 210 5.32 -0.38 10.83
CA VAL A 210 5.22 1.09 10.91
C VAL A 210 6.22 1.77 9.97
N THR A 211 7.37 1.15 9.68
CA THR A 211 8.40 1.74 8.81
C THR A 211 7.90 1.96 7.37
N PRO A 212 7.38 0.95 6.66
CA PRO A 212 6.79 1.20 5.34
C PRO A 212 5.52 2.05 5.39
N MET A 213 4.73 2.03 6.48
CA MET A 213 3.60 2.96 6.64
C MET A 213 4.07 4.43 6.62
N ILE A 214 5.15 4.76 7.34
CA ILE A 214 5.73 6.11 7.33
C ILE A 214 6.16 6.51 5.92
N ALA A 215 6.87 5.62 5.21
CA ALA A 215 7.31 5.89 3.84
C ALA A 215 6.13 6.12 2.90
N HIS A 216 5.10 5.28 2.97
CA HIS A 216 3.92 5.31 2.11
C HIS A 216 3.06 6.56 2.38
N ILE A 217 2.77 6.86 3.65
CA ILE A 217 2.03 8.07 4.06
C ILE A 217 2.76 9.33 3.59
N SER A 218 4.09 9.39 3.77
CA SER A 218 4.90 10.54 3.34
C SER A 218 4.87 10.71 1.82
N MET A 219 4.94 9.61 1.07
CA MET A 219 4.87 9.62 -0.39
C MET A 219 3.50 10.10 -0.88
N ASN A 220 2.41 9.51 -0.40
CA ASN A 220 1.06 9.92 -0.78
C ASN A 220 0.78 11.37 -0.37
N GLY A 221 1.25 11.78 0.82
CA GLY A 221 1.12 13.16 1.30
C GLY A 221 1.81 14.16 0.37
N LEU A 222 3.05 13.88 -0.05
CA LEU A 222 3.78 14.77 -0.97
C LEU A 222 3.12 14.79 -2.36
N VAL A 223 2.75 13.62 -2.91
CA VAL A 223 2.10 13.55 -4.22
C VAL A 223 0.77 14.31 -4.21
N MET A 224 -0.08 14.11 -3.20
CA MET A 224 -1.33 14.85 -3.08
C MET A 224 -1.12 16.35 -2.89
N PHE A 225 -0.16 16.75 -2.07
CA PHE A 225 0.17 18.17 -1.89
C PHE A 225 0.54 18.84 -3.22
N ILE A 226 1.44 18.22 -4.00
CA ILE A 226 1.87 18.74 -5.30
C ILE A 226 0.67 18.81 -6.28
N GLN A 227 -0.11 17.74 -6.37
CA GLN A 227 -1.25 17.65 -7.29
C GLN A 227 -2.34 18.68 -6.98
N VAL A 228 -2.69 18.86 -5.71
CA VAL A 228 -3.70 19.84 -5.28
C VAL A 228 -3.20 21.27 -5.55
N MET A 229 -1.92 21.55 -5.30
CA MET A 229 -1.33 22.88 -5.58
C MET A 229 -1.32 23.19 -7.09
N MET A 230 -0.97 22.22 -7.93
CA MET A 230 -0.97 22.42 -9.40
C MET A 230 -2.38 22.65 -9.95
N HIS A 231 -3.40 21.96 -9.44
CA HIS A 231 -4.78 22.16 -9.88
C HIS A 231 -5.43 23.43 -9.30
N GLY A 232 -5.00 23.85 -8.10
CA GLY A 232 -5.49 25.10 -7.48
C GLY A 232 -4.92 26.37 -8.12
N SER A 233 -3.77 26.29 -8.79
CA SER A 233 -3.13 27.41 -9.47
C SER A 233 -3.62 27.65 -10.91
N GLY A 234 -4.54 26.82 -11.42
CA GLY A 234 -5.11 27.02 -12.77
C GLY A 234 -4.12 26.85 -13.93
N MET A 235 -2.98 26.15 -13.69
CA MET A 235 -2.01 25.76 -14.72
C MET A 235 -2.34 24.39 -15.29
#